data_cfe3f7e1ab667f7c577d9974a0759d04
#
_entry.id   cfe3f7e1ab667f7c577d9974a0759d04
#
_cell.length_a   1.000
_cell.length_b   1.000
_cell.length_c   1.000
_cell.angle_alpha   90.00
_cell.angle_beta   90.00
_cell.angle_gamma   90.00
#
_symmetry.space_group_name_H-M   'P 1'
#
loop_
_entity.id
_entity.type
_entity.pdbx_description
1 polymer ?
#
loop_
_entity_poly.entity_id
_entity_poly.type
_entity_poly.pdbx_seq_one_letter_code
_entity_poly.pdbx_strand_id
1 'polypeptide(L)'
;MKRFFADLSESEIEFSRLYHWEEQLVSLPTLNRRLKEAIDEDGRVTDDASPALRGIRQSIRRAERTIRETLDGIVRGGNAKYLSDTIVTMRNERYVIPVKQEYRGVFGGVVHDQSSSGQTLFIEPKQVVEQNNRLRQHQIAERDEITRILAELSAELAPCDILPSSFLCA
;
A
#
# COMPACT_ATOMS: atom_id res chain seq x y z
N MET A 1 20.31 22.45 7.83
CA MET A 1 20.79 23.62 7.06
C MET A 1 20.81 24.91 7.91
N LYS A 2 19.67 25.40 8.46
CA LYS A 2 19.68 26.61 9.31
C LYS A 2 20.65 26.57 10.51
N ARG A 3 20.86 25.43 11.17
CA ARG A 3 21.88 25.26 12.22
C ARG A 3 23.31 25.51 11.71
N PHE A 4 23.62 25.03 10.50
CA PHE A 4 24.93 25.24 9.88
C PHE A 4 25.21 26.73 9.62
N PHE A 5 24.22 27.52 9.20
CA PHE A 5 24.38 28.96 9.00
C PHE A 5 24.53 29.72 10.33
N ALA A 6 23.86 29.27 11.41
CA ALA A 6 24.05 29.85 12.73
C ALA A 6 25.50 29.66 13.21
N ASP A 7 26.08 28.48 13.02
CA ASP A 7 27.49 28.21 13.38
C ASP A 7 28.46 29.03 12.54
N LEU A 8 28.14 29.35 11.28
CA LEU A 8 28.94 30.21 10.40
C LEU A 8 28.89 31.69 10.80
N SER A 9 27.80 32.15 11.44
CA SER A 9 27.68 33.56 11.90
C SER A 9 28.65 33.90 13.00
N GLU A 10 29.18 32.90 13.73
CA GLU A 10 30.23 33.09 14.77
C GLU A 10 31.66 33.09 14.18
N SER A 11 31.81 32.86 12.89
CA SER A 11 33.10 32.88 12.20
C SER A 11 33.50 34.32 11.78
N GLU A 12 34.78 34.65 11.81
CA GLU A 12 35.30 35.93 11.34
C GLU A 12 35.21 36.12 9.82
N ILE A 13 34.66 35.12 9.08
CA ILE A 13 34.58 35.15 7.63
C ILE A 13 33.18 35.62 7.23
N GLU A 14 33.09 36.70 6.49
CA GLU A 14 31.83 37.27 6.00
C GLU A 14 31.33 36.50 4.75
N PHE A 15 30.22 35.74 4.91
CA PHE A 15 29.55 34.99 3.82
C PHE A 15 28.25 35.70 3.42
N SER A 16 28.29 36.96 3.03
CA SER A 16 27.11 37.77 2.74
C SER A 16 26.13 37.13 1.77
N ARG A 17 26.62 36.38 0.74
CA ARG A 17 25.79 35.66 -0.22
C ARG A 17 25.07 34.46 0.43
N LEU A 18 25.70 33.77 1.37
CA LEU A 18 25.11 32.63 2.07
C LEU A 18 23.99 33.08 3.04
N TYR A 19 24.18 34.21 3.72
CA TYR A 19 23.13 34.79 4.57
C TYR A 19 21.91 35.21 3.76
N HIS A 20 22.11 35.79 2.58
CA HIS A 20 21.01 36.15 1.70
C HIS A 20 20.21 34.91 1.29
N TRP A 21 20.85 33.76 1.07
CA TRP A 21 20.14 32.48 0.77
C TRP A 21 19.47 31.92 2.02
N GLU A 22 20.03 32.06 3.21
CA GLU A 22 19.39 31.64 4.45
C GLU A 22 18.07 32.35 4.69
N GLU A 23 18.01 33.66 4.44
CA GLU A 23 16.78 34.47 4.56
C GLU A 23 15.67 33.95 3.64
N GLN A 24 16.01 33.37 2.49
CA GLN A 24 15.06 32.80 1.53
C GLN A 24 14.63 31.37 1.89
N LEU A 25 15.28 30.70 2.85
CA LEU A 25 14.94 29.36 3.29
C LEU A 25 13.69 29.35 4.17
N VAL A 26 12.57 28.86 3.62
CA VAL A 26 11.35 28.66 4.39
C VAL A 26 11.46 27.38 5.22
N SER A 27 11.26 27.50 6.54
CA SER A 27 11.20 26.35 7.42
C SER A 27 9.74 25.93 7.60
N LEU A 28 9.42 24.68 7.27
CA LEU A 28 8.08 24.11 7.34
C LEU A 28 8.01 22.98 8.38
N PRO A 29 8.17 23.28 9.68
CA PRO A 29 8.27 22.24 10.71
C PRO A 29 7.02 21.39 10.82
N THR A 30 5.85 21.99 10.64
CA THR A 30 4.57 21.27 10.69
C THR A 30 4.42 20.30 9.52
N LEU A 31 4.72 20.74 8.30
CA LEU A 31 4.68 19.91 7.12
C LEU A 31 5.72 18.78 7.17
N ASN A 32 6.95 19.10 7.64
CA ASN A 32 8.00 18.09 7.81
C ASN A 32 7.57 17.00 8.80
N ARG A 33 6.94 17.37 9.91
CA ARG A 33 6.40 16.39 10.87
C ARG A 33 5.33 15.53 10.22
N ARG A 34 4.34 16.14 9.53
CA ARG A 34 3.27 15.41 8.83
C ARG A 34 3.80 14.47 7.78
N LEU A 35 4.80 14.89 7.00
CA LEU A 35 5.45 14.03 6.01
C LEU A 35 6.12 12.81 6.65
N LYS A 36 6.83 13.01 7.77
CA LYS A 36 7.49 11.93 8.51
C LYS A 36 6.51 10.96 9.18
N GLU A 37 5.34 11.44 9.58
CA GLU A 37 4.27 10.61 10.12
C GLU A 37 3.54 9.83 9.01
N ALA A 38 3.36 10.48 7.85
CA ALA A 38 2.59 9.92 6.74
C ALA A 38 3.38 8.98 5.83
N ILE A 39 4.71 9.15 5.72
CA ILE A 39 5.55 8.40 4.78
C ILE A 39 6.75 7.82 5.54
N ASP A 40 6.96 6.51 5.41
CA ASP A 40 8.09 5.82 6.01
C ASP A 40 9.40 5.99 5.19
N GLU A 41 10.50 5.41 5.71
CA GLU A 41 11.83 5.48 5.08
C GLU A 41 11.88 4.78 3.70
N ASP A 42 10.98 3.83 3.45
CA ASP A 42 10.84 3.13 2.16
C ASP A 42 9.96 3.91 1.17
N GLY A 43 9.44 5.06 1.53
CA GLY A 43 8.53 5.88 0.70
C GLY A 43 7.10 5.38 0.67
N ARG A 44 6.68 4.53 1.62
CA ARG A 44 5.32 4.00 1.71
C ARG A 44 4.47 4.85 2.66
N VAL A 45 3.20 5.02 2.30
CA VAL A 45 2.24 5.71 3.18
C VAL A 45 1.92 4.82 4.38
N THR A 46 2.11 5.36 5.58
CA THR A 46 1.93 4.65 6.86
C THR A 46 0.46 4.55 7.26
N ASP A 47 0.15 3.67 8.22
CA ASP A 47 -1.19 3.60 8.84
C ASP A 47 -1.54 4.89 9.62
N ASP A 48 -0.52 5.67 10.02
CA ASP A 48 -0.69 6.91 10.79
C ASP A 48 -0.99 8.13 9.91
N ALA A 49 -0.88 7.99 8.59
CA ALA A 49 -1.17 9.05 7.64
C ALA A 49 -2.64 9.51 7.70
N SER A 50 -3.59 8.58 7.95
CA SER A 50 -4.98 8.93 8.23
C SER A 50 -5.70 7.85 9.04
N PRO A 51 -6.70 8.22 9.88
CA PRO A 51 -7.57 7.26 10.56
C PRO A 51 -8.36 6.39 9.57
N ALA A 52 -8.74 6.94 8.42
CA ALA A 52 -9.44 6.22 7.36
C ALA A 52 -8.57 5.12 6.76
N LEU A 53 -7.32 5.42 6.40
CA LEU A 53 -6.36 4.44 5.86
C LEU A 53 -6.12 3.29 6.87
N ARG A 54 -5.92 3.63 8.14
CA ARG A 54 -5.78 2.65 9.21
C ARG A 54 -6.99 1.71 9.29
N GLY A 55 -8.20 2.25 9.25
CA GLY A 55 -9.45 1.48 9.27
C GLY A 55 -9.61 0.57 8.05
N ILE A 56 -9.30 1.08 6.86
CA ILE A 56 -9.32 0.30 5.62
C ILE A 56 -8.33 -0.87 5.69
N ARG A 57 -7.09 -0.64 6.09
CA ARG A 57 -6.07 -1.69 6.22
C ARG A 57 -6.42 -2.73 7.28
N GLN A 58 -7.05 -2.33 8.38
CA GLN A 58 -7.58 -3.28 9.36
C GLN A 58 -8.68 -4.16 8.74
N SER A 59 -9.55 -3.59 7.89
CA SER A 59 -10.59 -4.34 7.19
C SER A 59 -10.01 -5.31 6.18
N ILE A 60 -8.95 -4.92 5.44
CA ILE A 60 -8.18 -5.79 4.55
C ILE A 60 -7.63 -6.99 5.33
N ARG A 61 -6.86 -6.73 6.41
CA ARG A 61 -6.26 -7.81 7.24
C ARG A 61 -7.32 -8.76 7.82
N ARG A 62 -8.48 -8.24 8.20
CA ARG A 62 -9.61 -9.06 8.70
C ARG A 62 -10.20 -9.91 7.58
N ALA A 63 -10.46 -9.33 6.42
CA ALA A 63 -11.00 -10.05 5.26
C ALA A 63 -10.05 -11.17 4.80
N GLU A 64 -8.76 -10.91 4.68
CA GLU A 64 -7.74 -11.90 4.33
C GLU A 64 -7.70 -13.07 5.33
N ARG A 65 -7.73 -12.76 6.62
CA ARG A 65 -7.77 -13.80 7.66
C ARG A 65 -9.00 -14.69 7.51
N THR A 66 -10.20 -14.08 7.38
CA THR A 66 -11.45 -14.82 7.24
C THR A 66 -11.44 -15.72 6.00
N ILE A 67 -10.92 -15.22 4.87
CA ILE A 67 -10.80 -16.01 3.63
C ILE A 67 -9.87 -17.20 3.86
N ARG A 68 -8.68 -16.96 4.43
CA ARG A 68 -7.70 -18.03 4.69
C ARG A 68 -8.26 -19.10 5.63
N GLU A 69 -8.89 -18.70 6.73
CA GLU A 69 -9.53 -19.62 7.68
C GLU A 69 -10.61 -20.46 7.02
N THR A 70 -11.44 -19.85 6.17
CA THR A 70 -12.48 -20.56 5.41
C THR A 70 -11.88 -21.55 4.43
N LEU A 71 -10.88 -21.13 3.66
CA LEU A 71 -10.23 -22.00 2.66
C LEU A 71 -9.42 -23.11 3.34
N ASP A 72 -8.71 -22.83 4.44
CA ASP A 72 -8.01 -23.85 5.23
C ASP A 72 -8.98 -24.89 5.78
N GLY A 73 -10.16 -24.46 6.23
CA GLY A 73 -11.23 -25.36 6.64
C GLY A 73 -11.70 -26.29 5.51
N ILE A 74 -11.82 -25.76 4.29
CA ILE A 74 -12.19 -26.54 3.09
C ILE A 74 -11.07 -27.54 2.75
N VAL A 75 -9.82 -27.10 2.75
CA VAL A 75 -8.66 -27.91 2.37
C VAL A 75 -8.43 -29.04 3.38
N ARG A 76 -8.55 -28.78 4.68
CA ARG A 76 -8.34 -29.76 5.76
C ARG A 76 -9.56 -30.62 6.03
N GLY A 77 -10.75 -30.21 5.62
CA GLY A 77 -12.04 -30.83 5.90
C GLY A 77 -12.36 -32.13 5.16
N GLY A 78 -11.35 -32.99 4.87
CA GLY A 78 -11.55 -34.26 4.15
C GLY A 78 -11.63 -34.12 2.63
N ASN A 79 -11.38 -32.93 2.10
CA ASN A 79 -11.43 -32.61 0.67
C ASN A 79 -10.08 -32.81 -0.05
N ALA A 80 -9.03 -33.22 0.66
CA ALA A 80 -7.67 -33.36 0.12
C ALA A 80 -7.60 -34.24 -1.14
N LYS A 81 -8.46 -35.26 -1.25
CA LYS A 81 -8.54 -36.17 -2.43
C LYS A 81 -8.91 -35.42 -3.71
N TYR A 82 -9.66 -34.33 -3.62
CA TYR A 82 -10.12 -33.54 -4.76
C TYR A 82 -9.12 -32.44 -5.17
N LEU A 83 -8.12 -32.16 -4.30
CA LEU A 83 -7.16 -31.11 -4.51
C LEU A 83 -5.88 -31.66 -5.15
N SER A 84 -5.23 -30.85 -5.97
CA SER A 84 -3.89 -31.15 -6.49
C SER A 84 -2.81 -30.83 -5.46
N ASP A 85 -3.08 -29.85 -4.60
CA ASP A 85 -2.24 -29.40 -3.48
C ASP A 85 -3.14 -28.88 -2.35
N THR A 86 -2.61 -28.89 -1.12
CA THR A 86 -3.31 -28.43 0.08
C THR A 86 -2.96 -26.97 0.46
N ILE A 87 -2.40 -26.21 -0.48
CA ILE A 87 -1.96 -24.84 -0.26
C ILE A 87 -2.96 -23.86 -0.88
N VAL A 88 -3.46 -22.92 -0.03
CA VAL A 88 -4.23 -21.77 -0.51
C VAL A 88 -3.29 -20.83 -1.26
N THR A 89 -3.67 -20.40 -2.45
CA THR A 89 -2.86 -19.53 -3.31
C THR A 89 -3.68 -18.35 -3.82
N MET A 90 -3.02 -17.41 -4.49
CA MET A 90 -3.68 -16.30 -5.17
C MET A 90 -3.54 -16.42 -6.69
N ARG A 91 -4.65 -16.15 -7.40
CA ARG A 91 -4.68 -15.99 -8.86
C ARG A 91 -5.59 -14.80 -9.21
N ASN A 92 -5.11 -13.91 -10.06
CA ASN A 92 -5.86 -12.73 -10.49
C ASN A 92 -6.41 -11.92 -9.30
N GLU A 93 -5.57 -11.72 -8.27
CA GLU A 93 -5.92 -11.00 -7.03
C GLU A 93 -7.07 -11.65 -6.22
N ARG A 94 -7.30 -12.97 -6.40
CA ARG A 94 -8.29 -13.76 -5.68
C ARG A 94 -7.63 -14.91 -4.93
N TYR A 95 -8.10 -15.18 -3.74
CA TYR A 95 -7.73 -16.37 -3.00
C TYR A 95 -8.47 -17.58 -3.59
N VAL A 96 -7.72 -18.60 -3.96
CA VAL A 96 -8.21 -19.79 -4.68
C VAL A 96 -7.57 -21.05 -4.09
N ILE A 97 -8.17 -22.20 -4.40
CA ILE A 97 -7.63 -23.53 -4.10
C ILE A 97 -7.34 -24.31 -5.39
N PRO A 98 -6.24 -25.09 -5.42
CA PRO A 98 -5.89 -25.92 -6.57
C PRO A 98 -6.69 -27.22 -6.58
N VAL A 99 -7.64 -27.34 -7.49
CA VAL A 99 -8.54 -28.49 -7.62
C VAL A 99 -8.14 -29.32 -8.84
N LYS A 100 -8.15 -30.64 -8.72
CA LYS A 100 -7.97 -31.53 -9.87
C LYS A 100 -9.12 -31.34 -10.84
N GLN A 101 -8.83 -31.32 -12.15
CA GLN A 101 -9.80 -30.98 -13.18
C GLN A 101 -11.06 -31.85 -13.13
N GLU A 102 -10.90 -33.14 -12.84
CA GLU A 102 -12.03 -34.09 -12.76
C GLU A 102 -13.01 -33.78 -11.63
N TYR A 103 -12.62 -33.01 -10.63
CA TYR A 103 -13.44 -32.63 -9.47
C TYR A 103 -13.92 -31.18 -9.50
N ARG A 104 -13.87 -30.52 -10.67
CA ARG A 104 -14.32 -29.14 -10.84
C ARG A 104 -15.69 -28.85 -10.22
N GLY A 105 -16.63 -29.79 -10.33
CA GLY A 105 -18.00 -29.60 -9.84
C GLY A 105 -18.19 -29.71 -8.33
N VAL A 106 -17.18 -30.19 -7.58
CA VAL A 106 -17.33 -30.51 -6.15
C VAL A 106 -17.43 -29.23 -5.30
N PHE A 107 -16.64 -28.21 -5.61
CA PHE A 107 -16.54 -26.97 -4.79
C PHE A 107 -17.50 -25.88 -5.27
N GLY A 108 -17.98 -25.93 -6.50
CA GLY A 108 -18.67 -24.80 -7.14
C GLY A 108 -17.77 -23.56 -7.22
N GLY A 109 -18.33 -22.44 -7.65
CA GLY A 109 -17.60 -21.18 -7.69
C GLY A 109 -16.97 -20.88 -9.05
N VAL A 110 -15.90 -20.07 -9.06
CA VAL A 110 -15.31 -19.50 -10.28
C VAL A 110 -13.91 -20.05 -10.52
N VAL A 111 -13.63 -20.49 -11.75
CA VAL A 111 -12.27 -20.83 -12.18
C VAL A 111 -11.56 -19.57 -12.59
N HIS A 112 -10.42 -19.26 -11.95
CA HIS A 112 -9.61 -18.07 -12.24
C HIS A 112 -8.38 -18.36 -13.08
N ASP A 113 -7.88 -19.60 -13.02
CA ASP A 113 -6.67 -20.00 -13.73
C ASP A 113 -6.61 -21.52 -13.90
N GLN A 114 -5.68 -21.97 -14.71
CA GLN A 114 -5.43 -23.38 -14.99
C GLN A 114 -3.93 -23.63 -15.11
N SER A 115 -3.45 -24.79 -14.62
CA SER A 115 -2.06 -25.19 -14.83
C SER A 115 -1.74 -25.40 -16.31
N SER A 116 -0.47 -25.28 -16.69
CA SER A 116 -0.02 -25.48 -18.07
C SER A 116 -0.38 -26.86 -18.64
N SER A 117 -0.46 -27.90 -17.80
CA SER A 117 -0.89 -29.24 -18.18
C SER A 117 -2.41 -29.41 -18.26
N GLY A 118 -3.18 -28.42 -17.81
CA GLY A 118 -4.62 -28.47 -17.71
C GLY A 118 -5.18 -29.35 -16.59
N GLN A 119 -4.36 -30.04 -15.85
CA GLN A 119 -4.77 -30.99 -14.81
C GLN A 119 -5.21 -30.34 -13.49
N THR A 120 -4.83 -29.11 -13.25
CA THR A 120 -5.19 -28.35 -12.04
C THR A 120 -5.93 -27.08 -12.41
N LEU A 121 -7.08 -26.88 -11.79
CA LEU A 121 -7.86 -25.65 -11.89
C LEU A 121 -7.73 -24.87 -10.59
N PHE A 122 -7.47 -23.57 -10.69
CA PHE A 122 -7.46 -22.66 -9.57
C PHE A 122 -8.86 -22.09 -9.39
N ILE A 123 -9.58 -22.61 -8.40
CA ILE A 123 -11.00 -22.34 -8.17
C ILE A 123 -11.16 -21.43 -6.96
N GLU A 124 -11.94 -20.37 -7.11
CA GLU A 124 -12.51 -19.58 -6.00
C GLU A 124 -13.80 -20.27 -5.56
N PRO A 125 -13.82 -20.96 -4.41
CA PRO A 125 -15.01 -21.62 -3.92
C PRO A 125 -16.15 -20.65 -3.66
N LYS A 126 -17.39 -21.08 -3.87
CA LYS A 126 -18.58 -20.25 -3.67
C LYS A 126 -18.62 -19.61 -2.27
N GLN A 127 -18.09 -20.29 -1.26
CA GLN A 127 -18.08 -19.85 0.14
C GLN A 127 -17.26 -18.59 0.37
N VAL A 128 -16.27 -18.28 -0.48
CA VAL A 128 -15.37 -17.14 -0.32
C VAL A 128 -15.52 -16.04 -1.37
N VAL A 129 -16.39 -16.22 -2.35
CA VAL A 129 -16.61 -15.24 -3.43
C VAL A 129 -16.97 -13.86 -2.87
N GLU A 130 -17.90 -13.82 -1.93
CA GLU A 130 -18.34 -12.56 -1.32
C GLU A 130 -17.20 -11.89 -0.52
N GLN A 131 -16.42 -12.68 0.24
CA GLN A 131 -15.29 -12.17 1.01
C GLN A 131 -14.17 -11.66 0.11
N ASN A 132 -13.86 -12.35 -0.99
CA ASN A 132 -12.92 -11.89 -1.98
C ASN A 132 -13.39 -10.59 -2.67
N ASN A 133 -14.70 -10.44 -2.92
CA ASN A 133 -15.26 -9.21 -3.46
C ASN A 133 -15.06 -8.04 -2.48
N ARG A 134 -15.35 -8.26 -1.18
CA ARG A 134 -15.14 -7.25 -0.14
C ARG A 134 -13.67 -6.89 0.01
N LEU A 135 -12.78 -7.88 -0.01
CA LEU A 135 -11.34 -7.63 0.02
C LEU A 135 -10.92 -6.71 -1.13
N ARG A 136 -11.38 -7.01 -2.35
CA ARG A 136 -11.10 -6.17 -3.52
C ARG A 136 -11.61 -4.74 -3.37
N GLN A 137 -12.82 -4.56 -2.84
CA GLN A 137 -13.37 -3.22 -2.55
C GLN A 137 -12.51 -2.45 -1.55
N HIS A 138 -12.04 -3.11 -0.48
CA HIS A 138 -11.14 -2.48 0.48
C HIS A 138 -9.78 -2.12 -0.12
N GLN A 139 -9.22 -2.95 -1.01
CA GLN A 139 -7.97 -2.64 -1.71
C GLN A 139 -8.10 -1.45 -2.66
N ILE A 140 -9.25 -1.30 -3.34
CA ILE A 140 -9.55 -0.12 -4.14
C ILE A 140 -9.63 1.12 -3.24
N ALA A 141 -10.41 1.04 -2.15
CA ALA A 141 -10.54 2.13 -1.20
C ALA A 141 -9.19 2.54 -0.58
N GLU A 142 -8.27 1.59 -0.34
CA GLU A 142 -6.91 1.87 0.11
C GLU A 142 -6.13 2.70 -0.91
N ARG A 143 -6.16 2.32 -2.18
CA ARG A 143 -5.48 3.07 -3.26
C ARG A 143 -6.02 4.49 -3.40
N ASP A 144 -7.34 4.64 -3.33
CA ASP A 144 -8.01 5.93 -3.44
C ASP A 144 -7.63 6.83 -2.26
N GLU A 145 -7.63 6.28 -1.03
CA GLU A 145 -7.25 7.02 0.17
C GLU A 145 -5.76 7.42 0.16
N ILE A 146 -4.87 6.53 -0.27
CA ILE A 146 -3.44 6.85 -0.46
C ILE A 146 -3.29 7.99 -1.46
N THR A 147 -3.99 7.93 -2.60
CA THR A 147 -3.94 8.98 -3.62
C THR A 147 -4.42 10.32 -3.06
N ARG A 148 -5.50 10.32 -2.26
CA ARG A 148 -6.02 11.51 -1.58
C ARG A 148 -4.99 12.10 -0.62
N ILE A 149 -4.37 11.27 0.24
CA ILE A 149 -3.35 11.72 1.20
C ILE A 149 -2.17 12.35 0.48
N LEU A 150 -1.65 11.71 -0.56
CA LEU A 150 -0.51 12.22 -1.33
C LEU A 150 -0.86 13.53 -2.06
N ALA A 151 -2.09 13.66 -2.58
CA ALA A 151 -2.56 14.90 -3.20
C ALA A 151 -2.64 16.05 -2.19
N GLU A 152 -3.14 15.80 -0.98
CA GLU A 152 -3.19 16.80 0.09
C GLU A 152 -1.80 17.27 0.51
N LEU A 153 -0.86 16.32 0.74
CA LEU A 153 0.53 16.66 1.09
C LEU A 153 1.22 17.44 -0.05
N SER A 154 0.95 17.08 -1.30
CA SER A 154 1.49 17.79 -2.46
C SER A 154 0.91 19.21 -2.60
N ALA A 155 -0.38 19.38 -2.32
CA ALA A 155 -1.03 20.70 -2.35
C ALA A 155 -0.48 21.65 -1.26
N GLU A 156 -0.08 21.12 -0.10
CA GLU A 156 0.56 21.92 0.97
C GLU A 156 2.00 22.33 0.59
N LEU A 157 2.66 21.58 -0.27
CA LEU A 157 3.99 21.92 -0.79
C LEU A 157 3.93 22.96 -1.92
N ALA A 158 2.89 22.92 -2.74
CA ALA A 158 2.75 23.75 -3.94
C ALA A 158 2.81 25.28 -3.70
N PRO A 159 2.28 25.85 -2.58
CA PRO A 159 2.40 27.27 -2.29
C PRO A 159 3.80 27.67 -1.82
N CYS A 160 4.64 26.71 -1.48
CA CYS A 160 6.01 26.94 -1.11
C CYS A 160 6.84 27.03 -2.41
N ASP A 161 6.91 28.21 -3.01
CA ASP A 161 7.96 28.52 -4.00
C ASP A 161 9.33 28.43 -3.30
N ILE A 162 9.79 27.17 -3.13
CA ILE A 162 10.98 26.83 -2.35
C ILE A 162 12.26 27.22 -3.11
N LEU A 163 12.15 27.54 -4.42
CA LEU A 163 13.26 28.00 -5.22
C LEU A 163 12.84 29.28 -5.96
N PRO A 164 13.52 30.41 -5.71
CA PRO A 164 13.37 31.55 -6.59
C PRO A 164 13.75 31.12 -8.03
N SER A 165 13.00 31.60 -8.99
CA SER A 165 13.16 31.30 -10.43
C SER A 165 14.59 31.55 -11.00
N SER A 166 15.44 32.19 -10.21
CA SER A 166 16.85 32.43 -10.50
C SER A 166 17.77 31.20 -10.41
N PHE A 167 17.31 30.06 -9.86
CA PHE A 167 18.09 28.81 -9.79
C PHE A 167 17.97 27.91 -11.02
N LEU A 168 17.07 28.22 -11.95
CA LEU A 168 16.83 27.41 -13.17
C LEU A 168 17.66 27.83 -14.39
N CYS A 169 18.53 28.85 -14.26
CA CYS A 169 19.41 29.31 -15.31
C CYS A 169 20.87 29.39 -14.82
N ALA A 170 21.52 28.23 -14.70
CA ALA A 170 23.00 28.15 -14.70
C ALA A 170 23.42 26.77 -15.19
#